data_dce6abdd548d350e3481231acfab4ef8
#
_entry.id   dce6abdd548d350e3481231acfab4ef8
#
_cell.length_a   1.000
_cell.length_b   1.000
_cell.length_c   1.000
_cell.angle_alpha   90.00
_cell.angle_beta   90.00
_cell.angle_gamma   90.00
#
_symmetry.space_group_name_H-M   'P 1'
#
loop_
_entity.id
_entity.type
_entity.pdbx_description
1 polymer ?
#
loop_
_entity_poly.entity_id
_entity_poly.type
_entity_poly.pdbx_seq_one_letter_code
_entity_poly.pdbx_strand_id
1 'polypeptide(L)'
;MHPAASKALFDVDVATLTPALCKRRGWTFHSLEFPLVDCSYTALARTPLRLRLTCGDWNELPPEISLHNADGTLLTTPLANPTGVFNGSPHPVANRQFICMRGSREYHTHPSHVGDPWEGLRGHSSYSIGGILTQIWHAWLKGTG
;
A
#
# COMPACT_ATOMS: atom_id res chain seq x y z
N MET A 1 10.62 7.70 15.62
CA MET A 1 10.56 9.07 15.03
C MET A 1 9.45 9.86 15.69
N HIS A 2 9.66 11.15 15.89
CA HIS A 2 8.60 12.00 16.45
C HIS A 2 7.41 12.10 15.47
N PRO A 3 6.14 12.03 15.95
CA PRO A 3 4.98 12.11 15.06
C PRO A 3 4.94 13.33 14.14
N ALA A 4 5.40 14.48 14.61
CA ALA A 4 5.48 15.69 13.79
C ALA A 4 6.47 15.54 12.63
N ALA A 5 7.57 14.83 12.81
CA ALA A 5 8.53 14.54 11.75
C ALA A 5 7.95 13.55 10.74
N SER A 6 7.28 12.51 11.20
CA SER A 6 6.59 11.56 10.33
C SER A 6 5.51 12.26 9.50
N LYS A 7 4.72 13.15 10.11
CA LYS A 7 3.72 13.94 9.39
C LYS A 7 4.34 14.82 8.33
N ALA A 8 5.44 15.51 8.64
CA ALA A 8 6.11 16.40 7.68
C ALA A 8 6.61 15.62 6.46
N LEU A 9 7.23 14.46 6.66
CA LEU A 9 7.68 13.58 5.58
C LEU A 9 6.50 13.04 4.78
N PHE A 10 5.43 12.66 5.45
CA PHE A 10 4.20 12.21 4.80
C PHE A 10 3.61 13.31 3.90
N ASP A 11 3.48 14.52 4.41
CA ASP A 11 2.88 15.65 3.67
C ASP A 11 3.67 15.98 2.41
N VAL A 12 4.99 15.94 2.47
CA VAL A 12 5.87 16.13 1.29
C VAL A 12 5.65 15.02 0.28
N ASP A 13 5.55 13.79 0.75
CA ASP A 13 5.43 12.61 -0.10
C ASP A 13 4.08 12.58 -0.85
N VAL A 14 2.98 12.80 -0.14
CA VAL A 14 1.64 12.75 -0.76
C VAL A 14 1.36 13.95 -1.67
N ALA A 15 2.11 15.03 -1.55
CA ALA A 15 1.97 16.20 -2.43
C ALA A 15 2.24 15.86 -3.91
N THR A 16 2.96 14.78 -4.19
CA THR A 16 3.21 14.30 -5.56
C THR A 16 2.00 13.57 -6.18
N LEU A 17 1.01 13.19 -5.36
CA LEU A 17 -0.18 12.48 -5.78
C LEU A 17 -1.25 13.49 -6.23
N THR A 18 -1.02 14.08 -7.40
CA THR A 18 -1.85 15.16 -7.94
C THR A 18 -3.18 14.65 -8.49
N PRO A 19 -4.23 15.51 -8.57
CA PRO A 19 -5.49 15.12 -9.21
C PRO A 19 -5.32 14.63 -10.65
N ALA A 20 -4.41 15.21 -11.41
CA ALA A 20 -4.14 14.81 -12.80
C ALA A 20 -3.59 13.38 -12.88
N LEU A 21 -2.65 13.02 -11.99
CA LEU A 21 -2.10 11.66 -11.90
C LEU A 21 -3.21 10.66 -11.54
N CYS A 22 -4.02 10.98 -10.53
CA CYS A 22 -5.11 10.13 -10.07
C CYS A 22 -6.12 9.87 -11.20
N LYS A 23 -6.50 10.91 -11.92
CA LYS A 23 -7.43 10.79 -13.05
C LYS A 23 -6.90 9.85 -14.14
N ARG A 24 -5.61 9.98 -14.49
CA ARG A 24 -4.98 9.14 -15.52
C ARG A 24 -4.93 7.67 -15.13
N ARG A 25 -4.74 7.38 -13.83
CA ARG A 25 -4.56 6.02 -13.33
C ARG A 25 -5.82 5.34 -12.82
N GLY A 26 -6.92 6.07 -12.71
CA GLY A 26 -8.13 5.55 -12.10
C GLY A 26 -7.99 5.37 -10.58
N TRP A 27 -7.24 6.24 -9.93
CA TRP A 27 -7.08 6.26 -8.49
C TRP A 27 -8.02 7.28 -7.87
N THR A 28 -8.69 6.88 -6.80
CA THR A 28 -9.53 7.77 -6.00
C THR A 28 -9.03 7.74 -4.57
N PHE A 29 -8.65 8.90 -4.04
CA PHE A 29 -8.26 9.02 -2.64
C PHE A 29 -9.46 9.40 -1.80
N HIS A 30 -9.81 8.53 -0.85
CA HIS A 30 -10.83 8.77 0.17
C HIS A 30 -10.22 9.53 1.35
N SER A 31 -8.93 9.37 1.59
CA SER A 31 -8.12 10.14 2.52
C SER A 31 -6.68 10.21 2.06
N LEU A 32 -6.07 11.39 2.17
CA LEU A 32 -4.64 11.66 2.07
C LEU A 32 -4.18 12.49 3.26
N GLU A 33 -4.77 12.26 4.41
CA GLU A 33 -4.53 13.03 5.62
C GLU A 33 -3.81 12.17 6.64
N PHE A 34 -2.63 12.63 7.05
CA PHE A 34 -1.79 11.88 7.99
C PHE A 34 -2.60 11.40 9.21
N PRO A 35 -2.48 10.14 9.61
CA PRO A 35 -1.52 9.13 9.13
C PRO A 35 -2.10 8.16 8.08
N LEU A 36 -3.22 8.45 7.49
CA LEU A 36 -3.96 7.52 6.63
C LEU A 36 -3.91 7.89 5.15
N VAL A 37 -3.56 6.92 4.34
CA VAL A 37 -3.83 6.92 2.90
C VAL A 37 -4.92 5.89 2.64
N ASP A 38 -6.05 6.32 2.09
CA ASP A 38 -7.17 5.46 1.71
C ASP A 38 -7.45 5.67 0.22
N CYS A 39 -7.13 4.67 -0.59
CA CYS A 39 -7.11 4.78 -2.05
C CYS A 39 -7.86 3.62 -2.70
N SER A 40 -8.70 3.92 -3.69
CA SER A 40 -9.30 2.91 -4.54
C SER A 40 -8.69 2.92 -5.93
N TYR A 41 -8.40 1.73 -6.47
CA TYR A 41 -8.06 1.53 -7.87
C TYR A 41 -9.30 1.12 -8.64
N THR A 42 -9.54 1.78 -9.78
CA THR A 42 -10.62 1.41 -10.70
C THR A 42 -10.06 1.24 -12.11
N ALA A 43 -10.55 0.23 -12.83
CA ALA A 43 -10.23 0.01 -14.23
C ALA A 43 -11.40 -0.67 -14.91
N LEU A 44 -11.47 -0.54 -16.23
CA LEU A 44 -12.55 -1.14 -17.03
C LEU A 44 -12.59 -2.67 -16.83
N ALA A 45 -13.79 -3.19 -16.59
CA ALA A 45 -14.06 -4.62 -16.41
C ALA A 45 -13.32 -5.27 -15.22
N ARG A 46 -12.95 -4.48 -14.21
CA ARG A 46 -12.33 -4.98 -12.98
C ARG A 46 -13.13 -4.58 -11.76
N THR A 47 -13.19 -5.48 -10.78
CA THR A 47 -13.69 -5.14 -9.45
C THR A 47 -12.71 -4.15 -8.80
N PRO A 48 -13.18 -3.00 -8.30
CA PRO A 48 -12.29 -2.05 -7.62
C PRO A 48 -11.59 -2.67 -6.43
N LEU A 49 -10.33 -2.26 -6.21
CA LEU A 49 -9.58 -2.60 -5.02
C LEU A 49 -9.36 -1.34 -4.20
N ARG A 50 -9.69 -1.39 -2.92
CA ARG A 50 -9.46 -0.29 -1.99
C ARG A 50 -8.37 -0.68 -0.99
N LEU A 51 -7.40 0.21 -0.82
CA LEU A 51 -6.25 0.01 0.06
C LEU A 51 -6.27 1.06 1.17
N ARG A 52 -5.92 0.65 2.38
CA ARG A 52 -5.61 1.57 3.47
C ARG A 52 -4.17 1.37 3.92
N LEU A 53 -3.41 2.45 3.85
CA LEU A 53 -2.03 2.51 4.31
C LEU A 53 -2.00 3.34 5.59
N THR A 54 -1.59 2.71 6.69
CA THR A 54 -1.39 3.41 7.96
C THR A 54 0.08 3.80 8.09
N CYS A 55 0.33 5.09 8.07
CA CYS A 55 1.66 5.69 7.93
C CYS A 55 2.11 6.47 9.17
N GLY A 56 1.69 6.04 10.37
CA GLY A 56 1.97 6.77 11.61
C GLY A 56 3.46 6.94 11.92
N ASP A 57 4.29 6.01 11.44
CA ASP A 57 5.74 6.01 11.65
C ASP A 57 6.51 6.29 10.36
N TRP A 58 5.89 6.97 9.43
CA TRP A 58 6.50 7.30 8.14
C TRP A 58 7.69 8.25 8.30
N ASN A 59 8.85 8.03 7.68
CA ASN A 59 9.23 6.82 6.92
C ASN A 59 10.23 5.94 7.70
N GLU A 60 10.28 6.05 9.02
CA GLU A 60 11.08 5.18 9.86
C GLU A 60 10.66 3.72 9.71
N LEU A 61 9.34 3.49 9.62
CA LEU A 61 8.76 2.19 9.31
C LEU A 61 7.92 2.28 8.02
N PRO A 62 7.81 1.17 7.27
CA PRO A 62 6.91 1.11 6.14
C PRO A 62 5.45 1.13 6.60
N PRO A 63 4.50 1.47 5.72
CA PRO A 63 3.09 1.49 6.10
C PRO A 63 2.54 0.09 6.34
N GLU A 64 1.61 -0.02 7.28
CA GLU A 64 0.71 -1.16 7.35
C GLU A 64 -0.31 -1.02 6.22
N ILE A 65 -0.52 -2.10 5.45
CA ILE A 65 -1.40 -2.07 4.29
C ILE A 65 -2.50 -3.11 4.45
N SER A 66 -3.75 -2.67 4.44
CA SER A 66 -4.91 -3.54 4.46
C SER A 66 -5.70 -3.42 3.15
N LEU A 67 -6.28 -4.56 2.73
CA LEU A 67 -7.05 -4.69 1.50
C LEU A 67 -8.54 -4.63 1.84
N HIS A 68 -9.29 -3.85 1.06
CA HIS A 68 -10.70 -3.61 1.32
C HIS A 68 -11.53 -3.74 0.04
N ASN A 69 -12.81 -4.07 0.22
CA ASN A 69 -13.83 -3.92 -0.80
C ASN A 69 -14.10 -2.44 -1.08
N ALA A 70 -14.78 -2.15 -2.17
CA ALA A 70 -15.11 -0.77 -2.55
C ALA A 70 -15.87 0.01 -1.46
N ASP A 71 -16.69 -0.67 -0.66
CA ASP A 71 -17.46 -0.09 0.44
C ASP A 71 -16.65 0.14 1.73
N GLY A 72 -15.38 -0.26 1.73
CA GLY A 72 -14.49 -0.10 2.88
C GLY A 72 -14.45 -1.29 3.84
N THR A 73 -15.27 -2.32 3.63
CA THR A 73 -15.17 -3.54 4.43
C THR A 73 -13.91 -4.33 4.09
N LEU A 74 -13.36 -5.06 5.07
CA LEU A 74 -12.15 -5.85 4.86
C LEU A 74 -12.37 -6.90 3.78
N LEU A 75 -11.44 -6.96 2.82
CA LEU A 75 -11.48 -7.96 1.75
C LEU A 75 -11.11 -9.34 2.33
N THR A 76 -12.03 -10.30 2.22
CA THR A 76 -11.83 -11.66 2.71
C THR A 76 -11.58 -12.67 1.60
N THR A 77 -11.98 -12.34 0.37
CA THR A 77 -11.75 -13.19 -0.80
C THR A 77 -10.32 -12.98 -1.31
N PRO A 78 -9.51 -14.03 -1.51
CA PRO A 78 -8.18 -13.89 -2.06
C PRO A 78 -8.20 -13.30 -3.47
N LEU A 79 -7.26 -12.39 -3.75
CA LEU A 79 -7.06 -11.82 -5.08
C LEU A 79 -6.21 -12.76 -5.95
N ALA A 80 -6.40 -12.67 -7.27
CA ALA A 80 -5.49 -13.30 -8.22
C ALA A 80 -4.06 -12.78 -8.01
N ASN A 81 -3.09 -13.69 -7.94
CA ASN A 81 -1.73 -13.35 -7.51
C ASN A 81 -0.64 -13.86 -8.48
N PRO A 82 -0.68 -13.46 -9.76
CA PRO A 82 0.34 -13.90 -10.73
C PRO A 82 1.73 -13.33 -10.45
N THR A 83 1.82 -12.24 -9.68
CA THR A 83 3.09 -11.53 -9.39
C THR A 83 3.68 -11.88 -8.02
N GLY A 84 2.95 -12.60 -7.16
CA GLY A 84 3.36 -12.89 -5.79
C GLY A 84 3.10 -11.76 -4.78
N VAL A 85 2.52 -10.63 -5.21
CA VAL A 85 2.27 -9.46 -4.34
C VAL A 85 1.10 -9.67 -3.40
N PHE A 86 0.01 -10.28 -3.88
CA PHE A 86 -1.21 -10.50 -3.08
C PHE A 86 -1.18 -11.88 -2.44
N ASN A 87 -0.76 -11.95 -1.18
CA ASN A 87 -0.69 -13.22 -0.46
C ASN A 87 -2.02 -13.51 0.24
N GLY A 88 -2.71 -14.55 -0.21
CA GLY A 88 -4.00 -14.97 0.35
C GLY A 88 -3.90 -15.71 1.68
N SER A 89 -2.71 -16.18 2.05
CA SER A 89 -2.49 -16.82 3.35
C SER A 89 -2.47 -15.78 4.47
N PRO A 90 -2.98 -16.11 5.68
CA PRO A 90 -2.93 -15.16 6.79
C PRO A 90 -1.49 -14.82 7.18
N HIS A 91 -1.22 -13.52 7.36
CA HIS A 91 0.04 -13.07 7.91
C HIS A 91 0.17 -13.53 9.36
N PRO A 92 1.34 -14.01 9.81
CA PRO A 92 1.51 -14.56 11.18
C PRO A 92 1.14 -13.57 12.30
N VAL A 93 1.33 -12.28 12.07
CA VAL A 93 1.03 -11.23 13.06
C VAL A 93 -0.30 -10.53 12.75
N ALA A 94 -0.50 -10.09 11.49
CA ALA A 94 -1.69 -9.33 11.09
C ALA A 94 -2.95 -10.20 10.99
N ASN A 95 -2.79 -11.51 10.83
CA ASN A 95 -3.86 -12.51 10.78
C ASN A 95 -4.92 -12.23 9.69
N ARG A 96 -4.46 -11.77 8.52
CA ARG A 96 -5.28 -11.54 7.32
C ARG A 96 -4.43 -11.68 6.07
N GLN A 97 -5.06 -11.79 4.90
CA GLN A 97 -4.32 -11.68 3.63
C GLN A 97 -3.59 -10.32 3.56
N PHE A 98 -2.47 -10.29 2.87
CA PHE A 98 -1.59 -9.13 2.92
C PHE A 98 -0.84 -8.89 1.62
N ILE A 99 -0.27 -7.70 1.51
CA ILE A 99 0.66 -7.32 0.44
C ILE A 99 2.04 -7.87 0.78
N CYS A 100 2.48 -8.88 0.03
CA CYS A 100 3.82 -9.48 0.16
C CYS A 100 4.77 -8.79 -0.82
N MET A 101 5.21 -7.60 -0.48
CA MET A 101 6.03 -6.75 -1.33
C MET A 101 6.90 -5.86 -0.45
N ARG A 102 8.16 -5.64 -0.85
CA ARG A 102 9.01 -4.63 -0.21
C ARG A 102 8.25 -3.31 -0.14
N GLY A 103 8.28 -2.66 1.02
CA GLY A 103 7.57 -1.42 1.27
C GLY A 103 6.26 -1.60 2.03
N SER A 104 5.79 -2.82 2.29
CA SER A 104 4.69 -3.07 3.22
C SER A 104 5.26 -3.54 4.57
N ARG A 105 4.64 -3.11 5.67
CA ARG A 105 5.07 -3.57 7.01
C ARG A 105 4.93 -5.08 7.15
N GLU A 106 3.90 -5.63 6.56
CA GLU A 106 3.62 -7.07 6.58
C GLU A 106 4.74 -7.88 5.93
N TYR A 107 5.34 -7.40 4.84
CA TYR A 107 6.50 -8.02 4.23
C TYR A 107 7.72 -7.99 5.17
N HIS A 108 8.05 -6.82 5.71
CA HIS A 108 9.24 -6.63 6.52
C HIS A 108 9.14 -7.24 7.92
N THR A 109 7.94 -7.60 8.38
CA THR A 109 7.71 -8.30 9.65
C THR A 109 7.45 -9.79 9.47
N HIS A 110 7.36 -10.27 8.23
CA HIS A 110 7.22 -11.71 7.98
C HIS A 110 8.55 -12.43 8.25
N PRO A 111 8.54 -13.60 8.93
CA PRO A 111 9.77 -14.32 9.29
C PRO A 111 10.67 -14.64 8.09
N SER A 112 10.13 -14.87 6.90
CA SER A 112 10.91 -15.19 5.70
C SER A 112 11.66 -13.98 5.12
N HIS A 113 11.40 -12.77 5.57
CA HIS A 113 11.95 -11.52 5.01
C HIS A 113 12.74 -10.67 6.01
N VAL A 114 13.10 -11.21 7.16
CA VAL A 114 13.85 -10.48 8.19
C VAL A 114 15.25 -10.05 7.72
N GLY A 115 15.79 -10.70 6.70
CA GLY A 115 17.06 -10.33 6.09
C GLY A 115 16.98 -9.21 5.05
N ASP A 116 15.80 -8.67 4.79
CA ASP A 116 15.56 -7.62 3.81
C ASP A 116 14.94 -6.39 4.51
N PRO A 117 15.74 -5.58 5.21
CA PRO A 117 15.24 -4.52 6.07
C PRO A 117 14.76 -3.30 5.27
N TRP A 118 13.71 -2.66 5.78
CA TRP A 118 13.17 -1.42 5.23
C TRP A 118 14.20 -0.28 5.18
N GLU A 119 15.14 -0.23 6.12
CA GLU A 119 16.15 0.82 6.18
C GLU A 119 16.93 1.00 4.88
N GLY A 120 17.19 -0.07 4.16
CA GLY A 120 17.88 -0.03 2.88
C GLY A 120 17.04 0.51 1.73
N LEU A 121 15.74 0.65 1.91
CA LEU A 121 14.79 1.03 0.87
C LEU A 121 14.23 2.44 1.07
N ARG A 122 14.08 2.86 2.30
CA ARG A 122 13.50 4.17 2.61
C ARG A 122 14.29 5.30 1.97
N GLY A 123 13.59 6.30 1.47
CA GLY A 123 14.20 7.42 0.75
C GLY A 123 14.34 7.23 -0.75
N HIS A 124 14.19 5.99 -1.25
CA HIS A 124 14.13 5.75 -2.69
C HIS A 124 12.74 6.07 -3.24
N SER A 125 12.68 6.66 -4.44
CA SER A 125 11.42 7.06 -5.07
C SER A 125 10.46 5.89 -5.31
N SER A 126 10.99 4.69 -5.58
CA SER A 126 10.18 3.47 -5.74
C SER A 126 9.45 3.05 -4.47
N TYR A 127 9.92 3.52 -3.32
CA TYR A 127 9.37 3.22 -1.99
C TYR A 127 8.87 4.48 -1.27
N SER A 128 8.60 5.54 -2.02
CA SER A 128 7.71 6.61 -1.59
C SER A 128 6.28 6.07 -1.46
N ILE A 129 5.37 6.80 -0.83
CA ILE A 129 3.97 6.38 -0.75
C ILE A 129 3.40 6.17 -2.16
N GLY A 130 3.65 7.12 -3.06
CA GLY A 130 3.25 6.99 -4.46
C GLY A 130 3.93 5.83 -5.19
N GLY A 131 5.19 5.57 -4.90
CA GLY A 131 5.94 4.44 -5.45
C GLY A 131 5.39 3.09 -5.00
N ILE A 132 5.08 2.96 -3.72
CA ILE A 132 4.45 1.76 -3.16
C ILE A 132 3.08 1.53 -3.80
N LEU A 133 2.23 2.55 -3.85
CA LEU A 133 0.92 2.47 -4.50
C LEU A 133 1.04 2.08 -5.98
N THR A 134 2.04 2.61 -6.69
CA THR A 134 2.29 2.31 -8.09
C THR A 134 2.65 0.84 -8.31
N GLN A 135 3.51 0.28 -7.46
CA GLN A 135 3.90 -1.13 -7.56
C GLN A 135 2.72 -2.06 -7.29
N ILE A 136 1.90 -1.75 -6.28
CA ILE A 136 0.69 -2.53 -5.98
C ILE A 136 -0.31 -2.42 -7.15
N TRP A 137 -0.48 -1.23 -7.71
CA TRP A 137 -1.37 -0.99 -8.84
C TRP A 137 -0.96 -1.81 -10.07
N HIS A 138 0.32 -1.85 -10.41
CA HIS A 138 0.83 -2.68 -11.51
C HIS A 138 0.56 -4.17 -11.26
N ALA A 139 0.74 -4.64 -10.05
CA ALA A 139 0.44 -6.03 -9.68
C ALA A 139 -1.05 -6.34 -9.81
N TRP A 140 -1.91 -5.41 -9.39
CA TRP A 140 -3.37 -5.54 -9.53
C TRP A 140 -3.81 -5.56 -11.00
N LEU A 141 -3.21 -4.73 -11.85
CA LEU A 141 -3.49 -4.73 -13.28
C LEU A 141 -3.09 -6.03 -13.98
N LYS A 142 -2.09 -6.74 -13.48
CA LYS A 142 -1.65 -8.03 -14.02
C LYS A 142 -2.56 -9.18 -13.56
N GLY A 143 -3.29 -9.02 -12.47
CA GLY A 143 -4.26 -9.99 -12.01
C GLY A 143 -5.50 -9.99 -12.89
N THR A 144 -6.26 -11.08 -12.87
CA THR A 144 -7.60 -11.14 -13.46
C THR A 144 -8.58 -10.58 -12.45
N GLY A 145 -9.09 -9.42 -12.74
CA GLY A 145 -10.02 -8.72 -11.87
C GLY A 145 -11.37 -9.39 -11.69
#